data_3afb32465d651b1a3570d40e1fac78d5
#
_entry.id   3afb32465d651b1a3570d40e1fac78d5
#
_cell.length_a   1.000
_cell.length_b   1.000
_cell.length_c   1.000
_cell.angle_alpha   90.00
_cell.angle_beta   90.00
_cell.angle_gamma   90.00
#
_symmetry.space_group_name_H-M   'P 1'
#
loop_
_entity.id
_entity.type
_entity.pdbx_description
1 polymer ?
#
loop_
_entity_poly.entity_id
_entity_poly.type
_entity_poly.pdbx_seq_one_letter_code
_entity_poly.pdbx_strand_id
1 'polypeptide(L)'
;FLTAGAAAQTPYSNSADFAKYAMKLRESAILKMEPQVVVPTSSRALGVSGKYPWKTRIVTTTFWVGESASTNNPVHNVSSSWDVNWQTSFGGFDNPNPAARRGYIPANFIPRQNPFYVALPYNDVSSGYTKPESKLVIPWFREAFVKEGQSVCRDRWIAVRNSAGKICYAQWSDCGPFRTDHWQYVFGNERPKPNLNQGAGLDISPAIRDYLGLGPTDVTDWKFVDFRDVPTGPWAQFGDNNHFVQQGRRGSQRVVSSKGGSVEPPLPTRDGGPSVIVK
;
A
#
# COMPACT_ATOMS: atom_id res chain seq x y z
N PHE A 1 -55.99 -25.97 -30.66
CA PHE A 1 -55.29 -25.88 -29.37
C PHE A 1 -54.02 -25.07 -29.60
N LEU A 2 -54.07 -23.78 -29.21
CA LEU A 2 -52.89 -22.90 -29.17
C LEU A 2 -52.22 -23.14 -27.80
N THR A 3 -51.06 -23.71 -27.79
CA THR A 3 -50.19 -23.76 -26.59
C THR A 3 -49.57 -22.38 -26.37
N ALA A 4 -50.01 -21.69 -25.31
CA ALA A 4 -49.37 -20.49 -24.85
C ALA A 4 -47.95 -20.84 -24.40
N GLY A 5 -46.93 -20.35 -25.11
CA GLY A 5 -45.54 -20.44 -24.69
C GLY A 5 -45.33 -19.68 -23.38
N ALA A 6 -44.88 -20.34 -22.34
CA ALA A 6 -44.49 -19.73 -21.10
C ALA A 6 -43.36 -18.74 -21.38
N ALA A 7 -43.60 -17.43 -21.22
CA ALA A 7 -42.55 -16.42 -21.27
C ALA A 7 -41.57 -16.70 -20.15
N ALA A 8 -40.30 -16.89 -20.49
CA ALA A 8 -39.24 -17.05 -19.53
C ALA A 8 -39.17 -15.81 -18.63
N GLN A 9 -39.45 -15.98 -17.33
CA GLN A 9 -39.33 -14.87 -16.38
C GLN A 9 -37.86 -14.42 -16.27
N THR A 10 -37.62 -13.16 -16.54
CA THR A 10 -36.29 -12.58 -16.33
C THR A 10 -36.01 -12.50 -14.82
N PRO A 11 -34.79 -12.78 -14.38
CA PRO A 11 -34.41 -12.80 -12.96
C PRO A 11 -34.24 -11.41 -12.35
N TYR A 12 -34.79 -10.37 -12.99
CA TYR A 12 -34.69 -8.96 -12.56
C TYR A 12 -35.97 -8.20 -12.88
N SER A 13 -36.33 -7.29 -11.98
CA SER A 13 -37.58 -6.50 -12.09
C SER A 13 -37.35 -5.02 -12.45
N ASN A 14 -36.13 -4.51 -12.27
CA ASN A 14 -35.74 -3.12 -12.55
C ASN A 14 -34.26 -3.03 -12.97
N SER A 15 -33.81 -1.83 -13.33
CA SER A 15 -32.43 -1.59 -13.79
C SER A 15 -31.35 -1.89 -12.73
N ALA A 16 -31.66 -1.68 -11.45
CA ALA A 16 -30.73 -1.98 -10.36
C ALA A 16 -30.61 -3.50 -10.15
N ASP A 17 -31.72 -4.24 -10.24
CA ASP A 17 -31.70 -5.71 -10.17
C ASP A 17 -31.03 -6.30 -11.40
N PHE A 18 -31.22 -5.71 -12.58
CA PHE A 18 -30.51 -6.10 -13.79
C PHE A 18 -28.98 -5.91 -13.63
N ALA A 19 -28.54 -4.77 -13.07
CA ALA A 19 -27.12 -4.55 -12.82
C ALA A 19 -26.51 -5.59 -11.87
N LYS A 20 -27.21 -5.90 -10.78
CA LYS A 20 -26.80 -6.96 -9.85
C LYS A 20 -26.73 -8.33 -10.53
N TYR A 21 -27.74 -8.66 -11.35
CA TYR A 21 -27.78 -9.91 -12.08
C TYR A 21 -26.65 -10.02 -13.12
N ALA A 22 -26.42 -8.95 -13.89
CA ALA A 22 -25.32 -8.88 -14.85
C ALA A 22 -23.95 -9.02 -14.20
N MET A 23 -23.75 -8.42 -13.02
CA MET A 23 -22.53 -8.59 -12.22
C MET A 23 -22.35 -10.04 -11.78
N LYS A 24 -23.41 -10.68 -11.29
CA LYS A 24 -23.38 -12.09 -10.86
C LYS A 24 -23.09 -13.05 -12.02
N LEU A 25 -23.67 -12.80 -13.20
CA LEU A 25 -23.36 -13.58 -14.41
C LEU A 25 -21.90 -13.41 -14.84
N ARG A 26 -21.41 -12.17 -14.84
CA ARG A 26 -20.01 -11.87 -15.15
C ARG A 26 -19.05 -12.55 -14.17
N GLU A 27 -19.34 -12.49 -12.89
CA GLU A 27 -18.57 -13.17 -11.84
C GLU A 27 -18.54 -14.70 -12.08
N SER A 28 -19.70 -15.29 -12.36
CA SER A 28 -19.83 -16.72 -12.68
C SER A 28 -19.08 -17.11 -13.97
N ALA A 29 -19.09 -16.25 -14.98
CA ALA A 29 -18.39 -16.49 -16.24
C ALA A 29 -16.86 -16.43 -16.03
N ILE A 30 -16.36 -15.45 -15.26
CA ILE A 30 -14.94 -15.32 -14.94
C ILE A 30 -14.46 -16.54 -14.15
N LEU A 31 -15.22 -16.98 -13.11
CA LEU A 31 -14.90 -18.17 -12.33
C LEU A 31 -14.86 -19.45 -13.18
N LYS A 32 -15.68 -19.54 -14.23
CA LYS A 32 -15.67 -20.68 -15.18
C LYS A 32 -14.54 -20.61 -16.20
N MET A 33 -14.08 -19.41 -16.53
CA MET A 33 -13.01 -19.19 -17.52
C MET A 33 -11.62 -19.19 -16.90
N GLU A 34 -11.51 -19.01 -15.58
CA GLU A 34 -10.23 -19.14 -14.87
C GLU A 34 -9.80 -20.61 -14.92
N PRO A 35 -8.65 -20.93 -15.54
CA PRO A 35 -8.12 -22.27 -15.43
C PRO A 35 -7.87 -22.56 -13.96
N GLN A 36 -8.38 -23.68 -13.45
CA GLN A 36 -8.02 -24.18 -12.12
C GLN A 36 -6.56 -24.63 -12.18
N VAL A 37 -5.65 -23.67 -12.13
CA VAL A 37 -4.23 -23.94 -12.01
C VAL A 37 -3.99 -24.35 -10.57
N VAL A 38 -3.95 -25.64 -10.33
CA VAL A 38 -3.39 -26.21 -9.11
C VAL A 38 -1.89 -25.90 -9.15
N VAL A 39 -1.49 -24.78 -8.55
CA VAL A 39 -0.07 -24.50 -8.38
C VAL A 39 0.44 -25.41 -7.26
N PRO A 40 1.42 -26.30 -7.52
CA PRO A 40 2.02 -27.11 -6.47
C PRO A 40 2.57 -26.20 -5.36
N THR A 41 2.26 -26.52 -4.11
CA THR A 41 2.71 -25.80 -2.91
C THR A 41 4.22 -25.91 -2.63
N SER A 42 5.00 -26.41 -3.55
CA SER A 42 6.47 -26.47 -3.47
C SER A 42 7.12 -25.65 -4.59
N SER A 43 7.20 -24.34 -4.43
CA SER A 43 8.06 -23.47 -5.23
C SER A 43 9.53 -23.62 -4.84
N ARG A 44 10.07 -24.84 -4.88
CA ARG A 44 11.49 -25.11 -4.65
C ARG A 44 12.23 -25.44 -5.94
N ALA A 45 11.79 -24.90 -7.05
CA ALA A 45 12.53 -25.05 -8.32
C ALA A 45 12.15 -23.92 -9.26
N LEU A 46 12.99 -22.96 -9.31
CA LEU A 46 13.49 -22.20 -10.46
C LEU A 46 14.02 -20.90 -9.88
N GLY A 47 15.33 -20.66 -10.02
CA GLY A 47 16.05 -19.50 -9.50
C GLY A 47 15.56 -18.16 -10.01
N VAL A 48 14.35 -17.79 -9.63
CA VAL A 48 13.78 -16.46 -9.83
C VAL A 48 14.01 -15.69 -8.55
N SER A 49 14.97 -14.82 -8.59
CA SER A 49 15.30 -13.81 -7.59
C SER A 49 14.02 -13.14 -7.05
N GLY A 50 13.63 -13.50 -5.84
CA GLY A 50 12.62 -12.76 -5.08
C GLY A 50 11.74 -13.64 -4.18
N LYS A 51 11.69 -13.27 -2.90
CA LYS A 51 10.88 -13.91 -1.86
C LYS A 51 9.38 -13.95 -2.19
N TYR A 52 8.89 -12.99 -3.00
CA TYR A 52 7.48 -12.87 -3.36
C TYR A 52 7.28 -12.92 -4.88
N PRO A 53 6.30 -13.72 -5.38
CA PRO A 53 6.01 -13.80 -6.81
C PRO A 53 5.30 -12.54 -7.32
N TRP A 54 5.48 -12.25 -8.61
CA TRP A 54 4.71 -11.23 -9.32
C TRP A 54 3.27 -11.69 -9.52
N LYS A 55 2.33 -10.81 -9.20
CA LYS A 55 0.94 -10.91 -9.64
C LYS A 55 0.84 -10.11 -10.94
N THR A 56 0.58 -10.83 -12.02
CA THR A 56 0.68 -10.26 -13.38
C THR A 56 -0.68 -9.89 -13.95
N ARG A 57 -0.68 -8.90 -14.84
CA ARG A 57 -1.86 -8.45 -15.59
C ARG A 57 -3.03 -8.07 -14.67
N ILE A 58 -2.76 -7.25 -13.68
CA ILE A 58 -3.76 -6.75 -12.73
C ILE A 58 -4.30 -5.43 -13.27
N VAL A 59 -5.64 -5.36 -13.40
CA VAL A 59 -6.32 -4.08 -13.67
C VAL A 59 -6.07 -3.17 -12.48
N THR A 60 -5.54 -2.00 -12.77
CA THR A 60 -5.03 -1.03 -11.80
C THR A 60 -5.69 0.32 -12.03
N THR A 61 -6.26 0.89 -10.99
CA THR A 61 -6.94 2.19 -11.03
C THR A 61 -6.19 3.23 -10.21
N THR A 62 -6.40 4.51 -10.52
CA THR A 62 -5.81 5.61 -9.76
C THR A 62 -6.82 6.11 -8.73
N PHE A 63 -6.38 6.25 -7.47
CA PHE A 63 -7.11 6.86 -6.38
C PHE A 63 -6.22 7.86 -5.65
N TRP A 64 -6.78 8.75 -4.81
CA TRP A 64 -5.97 9.74 -4.12
C TRP A 64 -6.53 10.15 -2.76
N VAL A 65 -5.64 10.59 -1.90
CA VAL A 65 -5.99 11.15 -0.59
C VAL A 65 -6.90 12.36 -0.76
N GLY A 66 -8.07 12.34 -0.11
CA GLY A 66 -9.07 13.39 -0.21
C GLY A 66 -10.01 13.29 -1.42
N GLU A 67 -9.95 12.19 -2.19
CA GLU A 67 -10.92 11.93 -3.26
C GLU A 67 -12.34 11.88 -2.72
N SER A 68 -13.25 12.60 -3.40
CA SER A 68 -14.69 12.57 -3.08
C SER A 68 -15.32 11.29 -3.61
N ALA A 69 -16.36 10.81 -2.92
CA ALA A 69 -17.16 9.71 -3.42
C ALA A 69 -17.77 10.05 -4.79
N SER A 70 -17.82 9.06 -5.65
CA SER A 70 -18.37 9.13 -7.01
C SER A 70 -19.07 7.83 -7.38
N THR A 71 -19.62 7.75 -8.59
CA THR A 71 -20.25 6.51 -9.09
C THR A 71 -19.28 5.33 -9.11
N ASN A 72 -18.00 5.59 -9.40
CA ASN A 72 -16.96 4.56 -9.50
C ASN A 72 -16.13 4.41 -8.23
N ASN A 73 -16.26 5.34 -7.29
CA ASN A 73 -15.65 5.28 -5.95
C ASN A 73 -16.71 5.67 -4.91
N PRO A 74 -17.42 4.72 -4.29
CA PRO A 74 -18.52 5.01 -3.37
C PRO A 74 -18.07 5.56 -2.01
N VAL A 75 -16.77 5.65 -1.75
CA VAL A 75 -16.20 6.06 -0.46
C VAL A 75 -15.37 7.33 -0.62
N HIS A 76 -15.44 8.22 0.38
CA HIS A 76 -14.54 9.37 0.46
C HIS A 76 -13.18 8.94 1.01
N ASN A 77 -12.09 9.27 0.31
CA ASN A 77 -10.73 8.95 0.74
C ASN A 77 -10.12 10.04 1.65
N VAL A 78 -10.94 10.63 2.53
CA VAL A 78 -10.48 11.53 3.61
C VAL A 78 -9.89 10.74 4.78
N SER A 79 -10.29 9.47 4.90
CA SER A 79 -9.75 8.46 5.80
C SER A 79 -9.26 7.26 5.01
N SER A 80 -8.32 6.51 5.57
CA SER A 80 -7.95 5.19 5.09
C SER A 80 -8.38 4.12 6.08
N SER A 81 -8.28 2.87 5.70
CA SER A 81 -8.57 1.72 6.57
C SER A 81 -7.74 1.71 7.86
N TRP A 82 -6.63 2.43 7.90
CA TRP A 82 -5.71 2.46 9.05
C TRP A 82 -5.40 3.85 9.57
N ASP A 83 -6.00 4.90 8.97
CA ASP A 83 -5.82 6.29 9.39
C ASP A 83 -7.12 7.08 9.20
N VAL A 84 -7.87 7.28 10.28
CA VAL A 84 -9.15 7.98 10.26
C VAL A 84 -9.03 9.45 9.84
N ASN A 85 -7.84 10.03 9.95
CA ASN A 85 -7.51 11.40 9.58
C ASN A 85 -6.57 11.48 8.39
N TRP A 86 -6.66 10.54 7.46
CA TRP A 86 -5.66 10.32 6.42
C TRP A 86 -5.30 11.58 5.64
N GLN A 87 -6.29 12.35 5.18
CA GLN A 87 -6.04 13.60 4.46
C GLN A 87 -5.26 14.61 5.32
N THR A 88 -5.59 14.74 6.59
CA THR A 88 -4.86 15.60 7.53
C THR A 88 -3.46 15.08 7.80
N SER A 89 -3.32 13.78 8.00
CA SER A 89 -2.03 13.12 8.23
C SER A 89 -1.10 13.20 7.00
N PHE A 90 -1.66 13.13 5.80
CA PHE A 90 -0.93 13.32 4.54
C PHE A 90 -0.45 14.75 4.36
N GLY A 91 -1.22 15.72 4.87
CA GLY A 91 -0.92 17.16 4.80
C GLY A 91 -1.86 17.94 3.90
N GLY A 92 -2.88 17.30 3.30
CA GLY A 92 -3.86 17.92 2.44
C GLY A 92 -4.39 16.99 1.34
N PHE A 93 -5.03 17.58 0.36
CA PHE A 93 -5.60 16.92 -0.81
C PHE A 93 -4.49 16.55 -1.82
N ASP A 94 -4.35 15.27 -2.14
CA ASP A 94 -3.38 14.81 -3.16
C ASP A 94 -3.98 14.97 -4.57
N ASN A 95 -3.98 16.20 -5.08
CA ASN A 95 -4.61 16.54 -6.35
C ASN A 95 -4.04 15.70 -7.50
N PRO A 96 -4.88 14.88 -8.20
CA PRO A 96 -4.44 14.04 -9.29
C PRO A 96 -4.16 14.79 -10.61
N ASN A 97 -4.55 16.07 -10.71
CA ASN A 97 -4.33 16.87 -11.90
C ASN A 97 -2.81 17.15 -12.06
N PRO A 98 -2.17 16.78 -13.18
CA PRO A 98 -0.75 17.02 -13.42
C PRO A 98 -0.35 18.50 -13.27
N ALA A 99 -1.22 19.44 -13.65
CA ALA A 99 -0.96 20.88 -13.51
C ALA A 99 -0.91 21.35 -12.04
N ALA A 100 -1.48 20.61 -11.12
CA ALA A 100 -1.47 20.89 -9.68
C ALA A 100 -0.34 20.12 -8.95
N ARG A 101 0.59 19.51 -9.69
CA ARG A 101 1.68 18.70 -9.13
C ARG A 101 3.04 19.28 -9.53
N ARG A 102 4.02 19.09 -8.66
CA ARG A 102 5.43 19.39 -8.91
C ARG A 102 6.25 18.11 -8.75
N GLY A 103 6.65 17.52 -9.87
CA GLY A 103 7.16 16.16 -9.86
C GLY A 103 6.08 15.19 -9.39
N TYR A 104 6.35 14.45 -8.32
CA TYR A 104 5.46 13.40 -7.81
C TYR A 104 4.67 13.81 -6.55
N ILE A 105 4.65 15.10 -6.20
CA ILE A 105 3.96 15.61 -5.01
C ILE A 105 2.99 16.74 -5.39
N PRO A 106 1.97 17.05 -4.55
CA PRO A 106 1.17 18.26 -4.68
C PRO A 106 2.05 19.51 -4.75
N ALA A 107 1.68 20.48 -5.61
CA ALA A 107 2.50 21.68 -5.82
C ALA A 107 2.49 22.64 -4.63
N ASN A 108 1.43 22.60 -3.80
CA ASN A 108 1.14 23.57 -2.75
C ASN A 108 1.58 23.15 -1.33
N PHE A 109 2.00 21.89 -1.13
CA PHE A 109 2.55 21.43 0.16
C PHE A 109 3.50 20.25 -0.01
N ILE A 110 4.30 19.99 1.02
CA ILE A 110 5.14 18.79 1.11
C ILE A 110 4.37 17.71 1.87
N PRO A 111 4.13 16.52 1.28
CA PRO A 111 3.38 15.47 1.94
C PRO A 111 4.13 14.94 3.17
N ARG A 112 3.37 14.75 4.26
CA ARG A 112 3.87 14.20 5.52
C ARG A 112 3.79 12.67 5.57
N GLN A 113 3.12 12.05 4.58
CA GLN A 113 3.18 10.63 4.32
C GLN A 113 3.74 10.39 2.92
N ASN A 114 4.20 9.16 2.66
CA ASN A 114 4.79 8.82 1.38
C ASN A 114 3.78 9.02 0.23
N PRO A 115 4.08 9.87 -0.78
CA PRO A 115 3.19 10.09 -1.91
C PRO A 115 3.08 8.89 -2.87
N PHE A 116 4.00 7.92 -2.76
CA PHE A 116 3.93 6.64 -3.47
C PHE A 116 3.20 5.63 -2.58
N TYR A 117 1.87 5.64 -2.65
CA TYR A 117 1.00 4.76 -1.86
C TYR A 117 0.06 3.96 -2.74
N VAL A 118 -0.40 2.83 -2.21
CA VAL A 118 -1.32 1.91 -2.88
C VAL A 118 -2.41 1.44 -1.94
N ALA A 119 -3.50 0.91 -2.53
CA ALA A 119 -4.47 0.10 -1.83
C ALA A 119 -4.53 -1.30 -2.45
N LEU A 120 -4.67 -2.31 -1.58
CA LEU A 120 -4.90 -3.71 -1.93
C LEU A 120 -6.17 -4.21 -1.22
N PRO A 121 -6.96 -5.12 -1.82
CA PRO A 121 -8.29 -5.49 -1.32
C PRO A 121 -8.27 -6.44 -0.11
N TYR A 122 -7.48 -6.10 0.90
CA TYR A 122 -7.44 -6.82 2.16
C TYR A 122 -7.05 -5.92 3.32
N ASN A 123 -7.80 -6.01 4.42
CA ASN A 123 -7.46 -5.42 5.70
C ASN A 123 -7.26 -6.54 6.72
N ASP A 124 -6.14 -6.58 7.40
CA ASP A 124 -5.83 -7.56 8.44
C ASP A 124 -6.47 -7.23 9.80
N VAL A 125 -7.10 -6.06 9.91
CA VAL A 125 -7.80 -5.58 11.11
C VAL A 125 -9.28 -5.33 10.79
N SER A 126 -10.17 -5.72 11.68
CA SER A 126 -11.61 -5.45 11.62
C SER A 126 -12.14 -5.11 13.01
N SER A 127 -12.88 -4.00 13.14
CA SER A 127 -13.49 -3.57 14.41
C SER A 127 -12.49 -3.51 15.58
N GLY A 128 -11.24 -3.12 15.31
CA GLY A 128 -10.18 -3.02 16.32
C GLY A 128 -9.50 -4.36 16.68
N TYR A 129 -9.84 -5.46 16.00
CA TYR A 129 -9.24 -6.78 16.22
C TYR A 129 -8.51 -7.27 14.98
N THR A 130 -7.44 -8.02 15.19
CA THR A 130 -6.73 -8.72 14.12
C THR A 130 -7.57 -9.88 13.61
N LYS A 131 -7.78 -9.97 12.30
CA LYS A 131 -8.55 -11.07 11.69
C LYS A 131 -7.84 -12.41 11.92
N PRO A 132 -8.56 -13.47 12.26
CA PRO A 132 -7.97 -14.78 12.59
C PRO A 132 -7.09 -15.35 11.47
N GLU A 133 -7.53 -15.22 10.21
CA GLU A 133 -6.79 -15.70 9.05
C GLU A 133 -5.47 -14.97 8.82
N SER A 134 -5.33 -13.72 9.28
CA SER A 134 -4.11 -12.90 9.11
C SER A 134 -2.86 -13.62 9.61
N LYS A 135 -2.99 -14.34 10.73
CA LYS A 135 -1.89 -15.12 11.34
C LYS A 135 -1.38 -16.25 10.45
N LEU A 136 -2.24 -16.74 9.56
CA LEU A 136 -1.97 -17.89 8.71
C LEU A 136 -1.53 -17.48 7.30
N VAL A 137 -2.10 -16.37 6.78
CA VAL A 137 -1.94 -16.01 5.36
C VAL A 137 -0.89 -14.94 5.11
N ILE A 138 -0.58 -14.09 6.11
CA ILE A 138 0.40 -13.02 5.95
C ILE A 138 1.82 -13.55 6.22
N PRO A 139 2.72 -13.57 5.21
CA PRO A 139 4.04 -14.21 5.34
C PRO A 139 4.92 -13.63 6.44
N TRP A 140 4.77 -12.34 6.75
CA TRP A 140 5.55 -11.62 7.76
C TRP A 140 4.81 -11.40 9.07
N PHE A 141 3.65 -12.04 9.28
CA PHE A 141 2.82 -11.77 10.44
C PHE A 141 3.59 -11.88 11.75
N ARG A 142 4.27 -13.01 11.98
CA ARG A 142 5.00 -13.27 13.23
C ARG A 142 6.09 -12.25 13.53
N GLU A 143 6.75 -11.76 12.50
CA GLU A 143 7.86 -10.79 12.63
C GLU A 143 7.36 -9.36 12.87
N ALA A 144 6.17 -9.03 12.35
CA ALA A 144 5.63 -7.69 12.36
C ALA A 144 4.55 -7.46 13.43
N PHE A 145 4.00 -8.51 14.01
CA PHE A 145 2.92 -8.41 15.00
C PHE A 145 3.43 -7.78 16.30
N VAL A 146 2.83 -6.67 16.70
CA VAL A 146 3.15 -5.95 17.95
C VAL A 146 2.05 -6.14 18.95
N LYS A 147 0.78 -5.90 18.55
CA LYS A 147 -0.39 -6.02 19.42
C LYS A 147 -1.66 -6.22 18.62
N GLU A 148 -2.69 -6.72 19.28
CA GLU A 148 -4.02 -6.90 18.73
C GLU A 148 -4.58 -5.58 18.17
N GLY A 149 -5.21 -5.63 17.00
CA GLY A 149 -5.82 -4.49 16.32
C GLY A 149 -4.84 -3.53 15.65
N GLN A 150 -3.52 -3.80 15.71
CA GLN A 150 -2.53 -3.06 14.95
C GLN A 150 -2.19 -3.79 13.66
N SER A 151 -2.38 -3.13 12.51
CA SER A 151 -2.10 -3.71 11.20
C SER A 151 -0.62 -4.06 11.01
N VAL A 152 -0.36 -5.26 10.48
CA VAL A 152 0.96 -5.69 9.99
C VAL A 152 1.11 -5.49 8.48
N CYS A 153 0.02 -5.07 7.80
CA CYS A 153 -0.02 -4.76 6.38
C CYS A 153 0.33 -3.30 6.08
N ARG A 154 -0.06 -2.39 6.97
CA ARG A 154 0.20 -0.96 6.82
C ARG A 154 1.69 -0.68 6.59
N ASP A 155 1.98 0.20 5.62
CA ASP A 155 3.32 0.66 5.23
C ASP A 155 4.25 -0.44 4.66
N ARG A 156 3.72 -1.62 4.31
CA ARG A 156 4.47 -2.64 3.59
C ARG A 156 4.78 -2.19 2.16
N TRP A 157 5.98 -2.52 1.73
CA TRP A 157 6.44 -2.15 0.40
C TRP A 157 5.99 -3.13 -0.66
N ILE A 158 5.59 -2.58 -1.80
CA ILE A 158 5.34 -3.33 -3.02
C ILE A 158 6.14 -2.73 -4.18
N ALA A 159 6.42 -3.54 -5.19
CA ALA A 159 6.89 -3.12 -6.49
C ALA A 159 5.71 -3.18 -7.46
N VAL A 160 5.52 -2.14 -8.26
CA VAL A 160 4.53 -2.07 -9.35
C VAL A 160 5.29 -1.91 -10.66
N ARG A 161 4.94 -2.70 -11.67
CA ARG A 161 5.62 -2.71 -12.97
C ARG A 161 4.61 -2.46 -14.09
N ASN A 162 4.93 -1.53 -15.00
CA ASN A 162 4.14 -1.30 -16.20
C ASN A 162 4.50 -2.29 -17.32
N SER A 163 3.75 -2.25 -18.44
CA SER A 163 3.95 -3.11 -19.61
C SER A 163 5.32 -2.93 -20.28
N ALA A 164 5.96 -1.78 -20.12
CA ALA A 164 7.32 -1.50 -20.63
C ALA A 164 8.43 -2.03 -19.70
N GLY A 165 8.07 -2.66 -18.57
CA GLY A 165 9.04 -3.17 -17.58
C GLY A 165 9.58 -2.15 -16.61
N LYS A 166 9.12 -0.88 -16.64
CA LYS A 166 9.50 0.15 -15.68
C LYS A 166 8.88 -0.17 -14.32
N ILE A 167 9.67 -0.10 -13.25
CA ILE A 167 9.27 -0.47 -11.88
C ILE A 167 9.21 0.78 -10.99
N CYS A 168 8.16 0.88 -10.21
CA CYS A 168 7.95 1.81 -9.10
C CYS A 168 7.84 1.05 -7.80
N TYR A 169 8.26 1.66 -6.69
CA TYR A 169 8.07 1.11 -5.35
C TYR A 169 7.17 2.01 -4.54
N ALA A 170 6.32 1.39 -3.71
CA ALA A 170 5.27 2.11 -2.98
C ALA A 170 4.96 1.43 -1.66
N GLN A 171 4.31 2.16 -0.74
CA GLN A 171 3.84 1.65 0.53
C GLN A 171 2.33 1.36 0.48
N TRP A 172 1.93 0.27 1.10
CA TRP A 172 0.53 -0.12 1.23
C TRP A 172 -0.13 0.71 2.34
N SER A 173 -0.97 1.69 1.96
CA SER A 173 -1.51 2.68 2.89
C SER A 173 -3.02 2.63 3.08
N ASP A 174 -3.74 1.89 2.23
CA ASP A 174 -5.19 1.71 2.34
C ASP A 174 -5.65 0.34 1.83
N CYS A 175 -6.92 -0.01 2.07
CA CYS A 175 -7.54 -1.25 1.62
C CYS A 175 -8.59 -0.96 0.55
N GLY A 176 -8.45 -1.60 -0.60
CA GLY A 176 -9.29 -1.46 -1.80
C GLY A 176 -8.57 -2.03 -3.02
N PRO A 177 -9.19 -1.98 -4.18
CA PRO A 177 -10.52 -1.46 -4.49
C PRO A 177 -11.68 -2.33 -3.99
N PHE A 178 -12.74 -1.68 -3.54
CA PHE A 178 -14.06 -2.22 -3.17
C PHE A 178 -14.11 -3.30 -2.07
N ARG A 179 -13.02 -3.98 -1.75
CA ARG A 179 -12.99 -5.10 -0.80
C ARG A 179 -11.89 -4.94 0.22
N THR A 180 -12.13 -5.56 1.38
CA THR A 180 -11.18 -5.56 2.50
C THR A 180 -10.98 -6.98 3.06
N ASP A 181 -11.39 -8.02 2.29
CA ASP A 181 -11.45 -9.40 2.76
C ASP A 181 -10.82 -10.42 1.78
N HIS A 182 -10.20 -9.96 0.68
CA HIS A 182 -9.74 -10.84 -0.39
C HIS A 182 -8.27 -11.29 -0.22
N TRP A 183 -7.97 -11.95 0.91
CA TRP A 183 -6.63 -12.46 1.19
C TRP A 183 -6.15 -13.52 0.18
N GLN A 184 -7.06 -14.29 -0.41
CA GLN A 184 -6.78 -15.33 -1.40
C GLN A 184 -6.12 -14.73 -2.66
N TYR A 185 -6.49 -13.50 -3.02
CA TYR A 185 -5.81 -12.76 -4.07
C TYR A 185 -4.52 -12.12 -3.54
N VAL A 186 -4.59 -11.39 -2.43
CA VAL A 186 -3.46 -10.57 -1.97
C VAL A 186 -2.27 -11.45 -1.57
N PHE A 187 -2.49 -12.54 -0.84
CA PHE A 187 -1.44 -13.44 -0.37
C PHE A 187 -1.41 -14.81 -1.07
N GLY A 188 -2.50 -15.22 -1.70
CA GLY A 188 -2.63 -16.48 -2.44
C GLY A 188 -2.46 -16.31 -3.95
N ASN A 189 -3.12 -17.16 -4.71
CA ASN A 189 -2.98 -17.24 -6.17
C ASN A 189 -4.27 -16.90 -6.94
N GLU A 190 -5.35 -16.47 -6.24
CA GLU A 190 -6.57 -16.05 -6.90
C GLU A 190 -6.37 -14.77 -7.70
N ARG A 191 -7.28 -14.55 -8.66
CA ARG A 191 -7.39 -13.28 -9.39
C ARG A 191 -8.26 -12.30 -8.60
N PRO A 192 -8.13 -10.98 -8.83
CA PRO A 192 -9.05 -10.01 -8.26
C PRO A 192 -10.50 -10.36 -8.60
N LYS A 193 -11.41 -10.25 -7.62
CA LYS A 193 -12.84 -10.46 -7.87
C LYS A 193 -13.41 -9.34 -8.73
N PRO A 194 -14.40 -9.65 -9.59
CA PRO A 194 -15.10 -8.66 -10.39
C PRO A 194 -15.63 -7.49 -9.55
N ASN A 195 -15.47 -6.28 -10.06
CA ASN A 195 -15.99 -5.04 -9.46
C ASN A 195 -16.31 -4.01 -10.56
N LEU A 196 -16.86 -2.84 -10.16
CA LEU A 196 -17.28 -1.79 -11.08
C LEU A 196 -16.13 -1.21 -11.91
N ASN A 197 -14.89 -1.29 -11.42
CA ASN A 197 -13.68 -0.82 -12.11
C ASN A 197 -13.01 -1.96 -12.88
N GLN A 198 -13.77 -2.69 -13.70
CA GLN A 198 -13.27 -3.75 -14.60
C GLN A 198 -12.53 -4.90 -13.87
N GLY A 199 -12.87 -5.15 -12.60
CA GLY A 199 -12.17 -6.15 -11.79
C GLY A 199 -10.79 -5.67 -11.31
N ALA A 200 -10.63 -4.37 -11.06
CA ALA A 200 -9.40 -3.82 -10.52
C ALA A 200 -8.99 -4.52 -9.21
N GLY A 201 -7.72 -4.85 -9.11
CA GLY A 201 -7.12 -5.51 -7.94
C GLY A 201 -6.02 -4.69 -7.26
N LEU A 202 -5.72 -3.51 -7.79
CA LEU A 202 -4.75 -2.59 -7.25
C LEU A 202 -5.22 -1.16 -7.51
N ASP A 203 -5.17 -0.32 -6.48
CA ASP A 203 -5.27 1.12 -6.64
C ASP A 203 -3.93 1.77 -6.35
N ILE A 204 -3.54 2.74 -7.19
CA ILE A 204 -2.26 3.44 -7.12
C ILE A 204 -2.44 4.95 -6.96
N SER A 205 -1.49 5.59 -6.26
CA SER A 205 -1.47 7.04 -6.12
C SER A 205 -1.17 7.77 -7.45
N PRO A 206 -1.50 9.07 -7.56
CA PRO A 206 -1.10 9.89 -8.69
C PRO A 206 0.42 9.91 -8.91
N ALA A 207 1.22 9.82 -7.86
CA ALA A 207 2.68 9.75 -7.95
C ALA A 207 3.15 8.51 -8.73
N ILE A 208 2.54 7.35 -8.46
CA ILE A 208 2.87 6.09 -9.15
C ILE A 208 2.41 6.15 -10.60
N ARG A 209 1.17 6.61 -10.85
CA ARG A 209 0.63 6.80 -12.20
C ARG A 209 1.57 7.66 -13.05
N ASP A 210 1.95 8.82 -12.53
CA ASP A 210 2.79 9.78 -13.24
C ASP A 210 4.20 9.22 -13.46
N TYR A 211 4.78 8.54 -12.47
CA TYR A 211 6.10 7.93 -12.58
C TYR A 211 6.11 6.81 -13.64
N LEU A 212 5.11 5.94 -13.65
CA LEU A 212 5.03 4.82 -14.58
C LEU A 212 4.47 5.22 -15.97
N GLY A 213 3.90 6.42 -16.11
CA GLY A 213 3.26 6.88 -17.34
C GLY A 213 1.97 6.14 -17.66
N LEU A 214 1.14 5.88 -16.63
CA LEU A 214 -0.10 5.13 -16.75
C LEU A 214 -1.30 6.04 -16.97
N GLY A 215 -2.36 5.48 -17.55
CA GLY A 215 -3.69 6.08 -17.62
C GLY A 215 -4.42 6.02 -16.27
N PRO A 216 -5.67 6.57 -16.20
CA PRO A 216 -6.51 6.47 -15.01
C PRO A 216 -6.87 5.03 -14.63
N THR A 217 -7.00 4.16 -15.64
CA THR A 217 -7.13 2.70 -15.54
C THR A 217 -6.14 2.08 -16.52
N ASP A 218 -5.35 1.14 -16.05
CA ASP A 218 -4.30 0.48 -16.82
C ASP A 218 -4.11 -0.97 -16.33
N VAL A 219 -3.17 -1.70 -16.92
CA VAL A 219 -2.80 -3.05 -16.52
C VAL A 219 -1.36 -3.07 -16.07
N THR A 220 -1.13 -3.49 -14.82
CA THR A 220 0.21 -3.58 -14.25
C THR A 220 0.48 -4.95 -13.63
N ASP A 221 1.73 -5.20 -13.29
CA ASP A 221 2.13 -6.29 -12.42
C ASP A 221 2.55 -5.72 -11.08
N TRP A 222 2.31 -6.46 -9.99
CA TRP A 222 2.81 -6.06 -8.68
C TRP A 222 3.29 -7.25 -7.85
N LYS A 223 4.16 -6.99 -6.87
CA LYS A 223 4.61 -7.96 -5.86
C LYS A 223 4.97 -7.28 -4.56
N PHE A 224 4.92 -8.01 -3.45
CA PHE A 224 5.56 -7.55 -2.22
C PHE A 224 7.08 -7.50 -2.36
N VAL A 225 7.71 -6.60 -1.60
CA VAL A 225 9.17 -6.52 -1.48
C VAL A 225 9.54 -6.24 -0.02
N ASP A 226 10.65 -6.81 0.43
CA ASP A 226 11.22 -6.43 1.71
C ASP A 226 11.88 -5.05 1.57
N PHE A 227 11.75 -4.20 2.60
CA PHE A 227 12.29 -2.84 2.54
C PHE A 227 13.78 -2.80 2.15
N ARG A 228 14.57 -3.77 2.59
CA ARG A 228 16.01 -3.87 2.28
C ARG A 228 16.29 -4.05 0.79
N ASP A 229 15.31 -4.58 0.05
CA ASP A 229 15.42 -4.83 -1.39
C ASP A 229 14.83 -3.68 -2.22
N VAL A 230 14.32 -2.61 -1.58
CA VAL A 230 13.79 -1.42 -2.25
C VAL A 230 14.94 -0.49 -2.60
N PRO A 231 15.22 -0.26 -3.89
CA PRO A 231 16.27 0.68 -4.30
C PRO A 231 15.86 2.12 -4.01
N THR A 232 16.83 3.00 -3.86
CA THR A 232 16.58 4.44 -3.75
C THR A 232 15.94 4.98 -5.03
N GLY A 233 14.95 5.86 -4.86
CA GLY A 233 14.20 6.46 -5.96
C GLY A 233 13.29 7.59 -5.47
N PRO A 234 12.40 8.13 -6.32
CA PRO A 234 11.48 9.21 -5.92
C PRO A 234 10.62 8.87 -4.70
N TRP A 235 10.28 7.60 -4.52
CA TRP A 235 9.53 7.07 -3.37
C TRP A 235 10.29 7.12 -2.04
N ALA A 236 11.58 7.42 -2.04
CA ALA A 236 12.41 7.48 -0.84
C ALA A 236 12.47 8.87 -0.18
N GLN A 237 11.85 9.91 -0.79
CA GLN A 237 12.14 11.30 -0.46
C GLN A 237 11.25 11.89 0.63
N PHE A 238 9.97 11.51 0.70
CA PHE A 238 8.96 12.17 1.54
C PHE A 238 8.21 11.19 2.44
N GLY A 239 7.66 11.71 3.52
CA GLY A 239 6.75 11.03 4.42
C GLY A 239 7.38 10.55 5.73
N ASP A 240 6.72 10.87 6.85
CA ASP A 240 7.15 10.43 8.19
C ASP A 240 6.96 8.92 8.39
N ASN A 241 6.04 8.28 7.64
CA ASN A 241 5.85 6.84 7.57
C ASN A 241 6.86 6.14 6.63
N ASN A 242 7.72 6.89 5.96
CA ASN A 242 8.67 6.36 4.98
C ASN A 242 9.93 5.82 5.67
N HIS A 243 10.21 4.55 5.48
CA HIS A 243 11.36 3.88 6.07
C HIS A 243 12.71 4.54 5.72
N PHE A 244 12.87 5.06 4.50
CA PHE A 244 14.08 5.79 4.09
C PHE A 244 14.26 7.07 4.90
N VAL A 245 13.19 7.87 5.04
CA VAL A 245 13.20 9.11 5.81
C VAL A 245 13.50 8.84 7.29
N GLN A 246 12.87 7.80 7.86
CA GLN A 246 13.10 7.39 9.25
C GLN A 246 14.54 6.95 9.48
N GLN A 247 15.14 6.19 8.57
CA GLN A 247 16.55 5.78 8.66
C GLN A 247 17.50 6.98 8.56
N GLY A 248 17.25 7.91 7.64
CA GLY A 248 18.04 9.14 7.52
C GLY A 248 18.05 9.97 8.80
N ARG A 249 16.88 10.12 9.44
CA ARG A 249 16.76 10.84 10.74
C ARG A 249 17.53 10.14 11.86
N ARG A 250 17.44 8.82 11.97
CA ARG A 250 18.20 8.04 12.97
C ARG A 250 19.71 8.12 12.75
N GLY A 251 20.17 8.10 11.51
CA GLY A 251 21.57 8.29 11.15
C GLY A 251 22.09 9.67 11.57
N SER A 252 21.34 10.71 11.29
CA SER A 252 21.69 12.09 11.66
C SER A 252 21.77 12.29 13.19
N GLN A 253 20.84 11.71 13.95
CA GLN A 253 20.85 11.77 15.42
C GLN A 253 22.09 11.08 16.02
N ARG A 254 22.52 9.93 15.46
CA ARG A 254 23.74 9.25 15.91
C ARG A 254 25.00 10.08 15.68
N VAL A 255 25.09 10.77 14.54
CA VAL A 255 26.24 11.63 14.23
C VAL A 255 26.32 12.82 15.17
N VAL A 256 25.20 13.44 15.54
CA VAL A 256 25.17 14.55 16.51
C VAL A 256 25.55 14.07 17.91
N SER A 257 25.05 12.91 18.33
CA SER A 257 25.39 12.32 19.64
C SER A 257 26.87 11.92 19.73
N SER A 258 27.49 11.47 18.65
CA SER A 258 28.91 11.10 18.63
C SER A 258 29.86 12.30 18.56
N LYS A 259 29.41 13.47 18.09
CA LYS A 259 30.16 14.74 18.12
C LYS A 259 30.04 15.50 19.45
N GLY A 260 29.08 15.13 20.30
CA GLY A 260 28.90 15.66 21.65
C GLY A 260 29.67 14.90 22.74
N GLY A 261 30.73 14.19 22.40
CA GLY A 261 31.63 13.56 23.34
C GLY A 261 32.27 14.64 24.23
N SER A 262 31.96 14.59 25.50
CA SER A 262 32.40 15.44 26.59
C SER A 262 33.88 15.79 26.46
N VAL A 263 34.15 17.08 26.27
CA VAL A 263 35.43 17.65 26.70
C VAL A 263 35.36 17.66 28.22
N GLU A 264 36.02 16.71 28.86
CA GLU A 264 36.23 16.73 30.31
C GLU A 264 36.98 18.00 30.63
N PRO A 265 36.49 18.88 31.54
CA PRO A 265 37.22 20.08 31.90
C PRO A 265 38.56 19.66 32.54
N PRO A 266 39.70 20.35 32.27
CA PRO A 266 40.96 20.01 32.83
C PRO A 266 40.90 20.14 34.36
N LEU A 267 41.37 19.10 35.07
CA LEU A 267 41.50 19.06 36.53
C LEU A 267 42.32 20.27 36.97
N PRO A 268 41.93 21.02 38.03
CA PRO A 268 42.70 22.11 38.57
C PRO A 268 44.03 21.59 39.10
N THR A 269 45.13 22.14 38.59
CA THR A 269 46.49 21.92 39.10
C THR A 269 46.53 22.45 40.55
N ARG A 270 46.89 21.60 41.48
CA ARG A 270 47.22 21.99 42.86
C ARG A 270 48.51 22.81 42.81
N ASP A 271 48.39 24.12 42.88
CA ASP A 271 49.51 24.99 43.19
C ASP A 271 49.88 24.89 44.66
N GLY A 272 51.19 24.91 44.89
CA GLY A 272 51.84 24.59 46.10
C GLY A 272 51.53 25.53 47.30
N GLY A 273 51.47 24.93 48.45
CA GLY A 273 51.32 25.57 49.71
C GLY A 273 52.53 26.45 50.08
N PRO A 274 52.29 27.44 50.92
CA PRO A 274 53.34 28.42 51.29
C PRO A 274 54.40 27.86 52.23
N SER A 275 55.65 28.14 51.92
CA SER A 275 56.81 27.89 52.78
C SER A 275 56.74 28.75 54.05
N VAL A 276 56.76 28.13 55.21
CA VAL A 276 56.90 28.79 56.48
C VAL A 276 58.40 29.06 56.70
N ILE A 277 58.79 30.34 56.88
CA ILE A 277 60.08 30.79 57.36
C ILE A 277 59.95 31.00 58.88
N VAL A 278 60.69 30.23 59.65
CA VAL A 278 60.88 30.43 61.11
C VAL A 278 62.06 31.36 61.31
N LYS A 279 61.84 32.38 62.14
CA LYS A 279 62.83 32.99 63.02
C LYS A 279 62.35 32.99 64.39
#